data_57ba6a5150a8643ff14d1934c5890ade
#
_entry.id   57ba6a5150a8643ff14d1934c5890ade
#
_cell.length_a   1.000
_cell.length_b   1.000
_cell.length_c   1.000
_cell.angle_alpha   90.00
_cell.angle_beta   90.00
_cell.angle_gamma   90.00
#
_symmetry.space_group_name_H-M   'P 1'
#
loop_
_entity.id
_entity.type
_entity.pdbx_description
1 polymer ?
#
loop_
_entity_poly.entity_id
_entity_poly.type
_entity_poly.pdbx_seq_one_letter_code
_entity_poly.pdbx_strand_id
1 'polypeptide(L)'
;LVTGVQTCALPICTILFVGTKKQAQDAIKTEAERCGMYYVNERWLGGMLTNFRTIESRIARLKAIETMSEDGTFDVLPKKEVIALKKEWEKLEKNLGGIKDMKRIPDAIFVVDPKKERICIKEAQALGITLIGIADTNCDPDELDYVIPGNDDAIRAVKLIVSKMADAVIEAKQGAEEEVTAEEASDETVEE
;
A
#
# COMPACT_ATOMS: atom_id res chain seq x y z
N LEU A 1 -19.68 -9.30 1.50
CA LEU A 1 -18.43 -8.71 0.95
C LEU A 1 -17.80 -7.68 1.91
N VAL A 2 -18.62 -6.86 2.55
CA VAL A 2 -18.16 -5.83 3.52
C VAL A 2 -17.62 -6.50 4.80
N THR A 3 -18.24 -7.57 5.28
CA THR A 3 -17.83 -8.28 6.50
C THR A 3 -16.43 -8.90 6.43
N GLY A 4 -16.03 -9.45 5.27
CA GLY A 4 -14.68 -10.04 5.12
C GLY A 4 -13.57 -8.99 5.16
N VAL A 5 -13.82 -7.79 4.63
CA VAL A 5 -12.89 -6.66 4.65
C VAL A 5 -12.78 -6.05 6.05
N GLN A 6 -13.89 -5.92 6.76
CA GLN A 6 -13.91 -5.45 8.15
C GLN A 6 -13.14 -6.38 9.10
N THR A 7 -13.20 -7.70 8.90
CA THR A 7 -12.43 -8.66 9.72
C THR A 7 -10.92 -8.54 9.52
N CYS A 8 -10.48 -8.11 8.33
CA CYS A 8 -9.06 -7.88 8.00
C CYS A 8 -8.56 -6.49 8.42
N ALA A 9 -9.48 -5.56 8.70
CA ALA A 9 -9.19 -4.18 9.07
C ALA A 9 -9.20 -3.94 10.60
N LEU A 10 -9.02 -4.99 11.40
CA LEU A 10 -8.80 -4.87 12.84
C LEU A 10 -7.60 -3.94 13.15
N PRO A 11 -7.54 -3.30 14.33
CA PRO A 11 -6.76 -2.07 14.60
C PRO A 11 -5.25 -2.12 14.33
N ILE A 12 -4.73 -3.26 13.94
CA ILE A 12 -3.30 -3.47 13.67
C ILE A 12 -3.05 -3.83 12.20
N CYS A 13 -4.10 -3.96 11.37
CA CYS A 13 -3.98 -4.48 10.00
C CYS A 13 -3.45 -3.40 9.04
N THR A 14 -2.30 -3.67 8.45
CA THR A 14 -1.70 -2.83 7.42
C THR A 14 -2.08 -3.35 6.06
N ILE A 15 -2.74 -2.53 5.24
CA ILE A 15 -3.17 -2.89 3.90
C ILE A 15 -2.29 -2.21 2.86
N LEU A 16 -1.83 -2.97 1.88
CA LEU A 16 -1.10 -2.46 0.73
C LEU A 16 -2.02 -2.45 -0.50
N PHE A 17 -2.26 -1.27 -1.05
CA PHE A 17 -3.03 -1.10 -2.27
C PHE A 17 -2.13 -1.24 -3.50
N VAL A 18 -2.45 -2.16 -4.41
CA VAL A 18 -1.65 -2.45 -5.60
C VAL A 18 -2.47 -2.32 -6.87
N GLY A 19 -2.01 -1.49 -7.78
CA GLY A 19 -2.67 -1.35 -9.09
C GLY A 19 -1.82 -0.53 -10.04
N THR A 20 -1.08 -1.22 -10.92
CA THR A 20 -0.18 -0.58 -11.90
C THR A 20 -0.86 -0.27 -13.23
N LYS A 21 -2.15 -0.61 -13.37
CA LYS A 21 -2.95 -0.29 -14.55
C LYS A 21 -3.21 1.22 -14.61
N LYS A 22 -3.05 1.84 -15.78
CA LYS A 22 -3.23 3.29 -15.93
C LYS A 22 -4.58 3.80 -15.40
N GLN A 23 -5.62 2.97 -15.54
CA GLN A 23 -6.97 3.29 -15.06
C GLN A 23 -7.10 3.26 -13.53
N ALA A 24 -6.20 2.56 -12.85
CA ALA A 24 -6.21 2.38 -11.39
C ALA A 24 -5.20 3.29 -10.65
N GLN A 25 -4.14 3.73 -11.31
CA GLN A 25 -3.00 4.43 -10.68
C GLN A 25 -3.41 5.61 -9.80
N ASP A 26 -4.23 6.50 -10.33
CA ASP A 26 -4.66 7.71 -9.61
C ASP A 26 -5.64 7.38 -8.48
N ALA A 27 -6.57 6.44 -8.72
CA ALA A 27 -7.54 6.01 -7.72
C ALA A 27 -6.83 5.33 -6.53
N ILE A 28 -5.91 4.42 -6.80
CA ILE A 28 -5.10 3.73 -5.79
C ILE A 28 -4.33 4.72 -4.93
N LYS A 29 -3.60 5.65 -5.55
CA LYS A 29 -2.83 6.67 -4.83
C LYS A 29 -3.74 7.53 -3.94
N THR A 30 -4.77 8.13 -4.52
CA THR A 30 -5.65 9.07 -3.80
C THR A 30 -6.35 8.40 -2.61
N GLU A 31 -6.87 7.20 -2.80
CA GLU A 31 -7.64 6.51 -1.77
C GLU A 31 -6.75 5.89 -0.69
N ALA A 32 -5.57 5.37 -1.05
CA ALA A 32 -4.61 4.88 -0.08
C ALA A 32 -4.07 6.02 0.82
N GLU A 33 -3.74 7.18 0.24
CA GLU A 33 -3.36 8.37 0.99
C GLU A 33 -4.50 8.85 1.91
N ARG A 34 -5.77 8.80 1.45
CA ARG A 34 -6.95 9.18 2.23
C ARG A 34 -7.14 8.31 3.48
N CYS A 35 -6.92 7.01 3.39
CA CYS A 35 -7.05 6.10 4.53
C CYS A 35 -5.75 5.90 5.31
N GLY A 36 -4.65 6.57 4.92
CA GLY A 36 -3.34 6.46 5.56
C GLY A 36 -2.73 5.06 5.45
N MET A 37 -2.90 4.42 4.28
CA MET A 37 -2.33 3.12 3.95
C MET A 37 -1.30 3.23 2.83
N TYR A 38 -0.55 2.15 2.61
CA TYR A 38 0.51 2.10 1.61
C TYR A 38 -0.02 1.73 0.23
N TYR A 39 0.71 2.15 -0.81
CA TYR A 39 0.32 1.83 -2.18
C TYR A 39 1.51 1.60 -3.13
N VAL A 40 1.24 0.83 -4.20
CA VAL A 40 2.12 0.65 -5.36
C VAL A 40 1.28 0.85 -6.61
N ASN A 41 1.49 1.98 -7.29
CA ASN A 41 0.69 2.38 -8.45
C ASN A 41 1.46 2.40 -9.78
N GLU A 42 2.79 2.34 -9.78
CA GLU A 42 3.58 2.43 -11.02
C GLU A 42 4.05 1.08 -11.53
N ARG A 43 4.86 0.39 -10.73
CA ARG A 43 5.39 -0.91 -11.10
C ARG A 43 5.69 -1.76 -9.87
N TRP A 44 5.22 -2.99 -9.86
CA TRP A 44 5.66 -3.97 -8.89
C TRP A 44 7.11 -4.38 -9.16
N LEU A 45 7.96 -4.25 -8.17
CA LEU A 45 9.34 -4.71 -8.24
C LEU A 45 9.41 -6.14 -7.68
N GLY A 46 9.88 -7.09 -8.48
CA GLY A 46 10.03 -8.47 -8.01
C GLY A 46 10.89 -8.54 -6.74
N GLY A 47 10.41 -9.28 -5.74
CA GLY A 47 11.03 -9.34 -4.42
C GLY A 47 10.61 -8.25 -3.45
N MET A 48 9.55 -7.48 -3.77
CA MET A 48 9.10 -6.37 -2.92
C MET A 48 8.65 -6.85 -1.54
N LEU A 49 8.08 -8.03 -1.42
CA LEU A 49 7.70 -8.66 -0.17
C LEU A 49 8.70 -9.74 0.26
N THR A 50 9.04 -10.65 -0.64
CA THR A 50 9.93 -11.79 -0.34
C THR A 50 11.37 -11.37 -0.05
N ASN A 51 11.82 -10.22 -0.55
CA ASN A 51 13.14 -9.63 -0.26
C ASN A 51 12.99 -8.21 0.30
N PHE A 52 12.11 -8.06 1.29
CA PHE A 52 11.76 -6.77 1.89
C PHE A 52 12.98 -6.01 2.42
N ARG A 53 13.96 -6.71 3.02
CA ARG A 53 15.21 -6.11 3.49
C ARG A 53 15.98 -5.32 2.41
N THR A 54 15.98 -5.82 1.17
CA THR A 54 16.58 -5.10 0.05
C THR A 54 15.76 -3.86 -0.32
N ILE A 55 14.45 -3.94 -0.24
CA ILE A 55 13.55 -2.79 -0.46
C ILE A 55 13.76 -1.72 0.61
N GLU A 56 13.88 -2.10 1.89
CA GLU A 56 14.21 -1.18 2.98
C GLU A 56 15.52 -0.43 2.72
N SER A 57 16.56 -1.12 2.23
CA SER A 57 17.82 -0.47 1.88
C SER A 57 17.68 0.55 0.75
N ARG A 58 16.76 0.30 -0.21
CA ARG A 58 16.44 1.25 -1.28
C ARG A 58 15.60 2.43 -0.78
N ILE A 59 14.68 2.19 0.14
CA ILE A 59 13.92 3.25 0.82
C ILE A 59 14.87 4.12 1.66
N ALA A 60 15.80 3.51 2.39
CA ALA A 60 16.82 4.26 3.13
C ALA A 60 17.68 5.13 2.20
N ARG A 61 18.05 4.62 1.02
CA ARG A 61 18.76 5.39 -0.01
C ARG A 61 17.93 6.56 -0.52
N LEU A 62 16.62 6.36 -0.76
CA LEU A 62 15.69 7.41 -1.15
C LEU A 62 15.66 8.54 -0.11
N LYS A 63 15.44 8.18 1.17
CA LYS A 63 15.43 9.14 2.29
C LYS A 63 16.77 9.86 2.44
N ALA A 64 17.91 9.17 2.23
CA ALA A 64 19.22 9.79 2.26
C ALA A 64 19.42 10.84 1.16
N ILE A 65 18.93 10.59 -0.07
CA ILE A 65 19.01 11.58 -1.16
C ILE A 65 18.12 12.79 -0.87
N GLU A 66 16.96 12.61 -0.25
CA GLU A 66 16.07 13.70 0.18
C GLU A 66 16.77 14.58 1.23
N THR A 67 17.33 13.97 2.26
CA THR A 67 18.11 14.70 3.30
C THR A 67 19.27 15.47 2.67
N MET A 68 20.02 14.88 1.73
CA MET A 68 21.07 15.59 1.00
C MET A 68 20.56 16.80 0.21
N SER A 69 19.31 16.72 -0.30
CA SER A 69 18.69 17.85 -1.00
C SER A 69 18.28 18.97 -0.05
N GLU A 70 17.82 18.62 1.16
CA GLU A 70 17.42 19.58 2.20
C GLU A 70 18.62 20.27 2.88
N ASP A 71 19.68 19.51 3.16
CA ASP A 71 20.90 19.97 3.80
C ASP A 71 21.79 20.89 2.91
N GLY A 72 21.40 21.15 1.66
CA GLY A 72 22.19 21.94 0.73
C GLY A 72 23.44 21.23 0.20
N THR A 73 23.61 19.95 0.44
CA THR A 73 24.75 19.14 -0.03
C THR A 73 24.87 19.17 -1.56
N PHE A 74 23.76 19.36 -2.27
CA PHE A 74 23.76 19.48 -3.73
C PHE A 74 24.49 20.69 -4.27
N ASP A 75 24.67 21.76 -3.48
CA ASP A 75 25.38 22.97 -3.89
C ASP A 75 26.91 22.78 -3.87
N VAL A 76 27.39 21.80 -3.10
CA VAL A 76 28.84 21.49 -2.97
C VAL A 76 29.26 20.44 -4.01
N LEU A 77 28.33 19.62 -4.52
CA LEU A 77 28.62 18.53 -5.43
C LEU A 77 28.77 19.00 -6.90
N PRO A 78 29.57 18.31 -7.72
CA PRO A 78 29.65 18.57 -9.15
C PRO A 78 28.28 18.44 -9.83
N LYS A 79 27.93 19.33 -10.75
CA LYS A 79 26.63 19.34 -11.46
C LYS A 79 26.26 17.99 -12.07
N LYS A 80 27.24 17.23 -12.55
CA LYS A 80 27.03 15.90 -13.15
C LYS A 80 26.50 14.88 -12.12
N GLU A 81 27.01 14.92 -10.91
CA GLU A 81 26.59 14.04 -9.81
C GLU A 81 25.21 14.41 -9.30
N VAL A 82 24.94 15.70 -9.16
CA VAL A 82 23.59 16.19 -8.78
C VAL A 82 22.53 15.73 -9.78
N ILE A 83 22.81 15.79 -11.08
CA ILE A 83 21.87 15.30 -12.10
C ILE A 83 21.67 13.78 -11.99
N ALA A 84 22.70 13.02 -11.70
CA ALA A 84 22.60 11.57 -11.51
C ALA A 84 21.78 11.22 -10.27
N LEU A 85 22.02 11.92 -9.13
CA LEU A 85 21.25 11.74 -7.89
C LEU A 85 19.77 12.10 -8.06
N LYS A 86 19.47 13.20 -8.75
CA LYS A 86 18.08 13.60 -9.04
C LYS A 86 17.34 12.55 -9.89
N LYS A 87 17.99 11.99 -10.91
CA LYS A 87 17.40 10.91 -11.71
C LYS A 87 17.22 9.61 -10.91
N GLU A 88 18.15 9.30 -10.00
CA GLU A 88 18.02 8.17 -9.08
C GLU A 88 16.84 8.39 -8.13
N TRP A 89 16.74 9.57 -7.54
CA TRP A 89 15.65 9.97 -6.66
C TRP A 89 14.29 9.85 -7.36
N GLU A 90 14.11 10.47 -8.53
CA GLU A 90 12.86 10.39 -9.31
C GLU A 90 12.43 8.95 -9.58
N LYS A 91 13.39 8.08 -9.92
CA LYS A 91 13.10 6.66 -10.18
C LYS A 91 12.70 5.91 -8.92
N LEU A 92 13.36 6.18 -7.80
CA LEU A 92 13.06 5.55 -6.51
C LEU A 92 11.71 6.05 -5.98
N GLU A 93 11.48 7.35 -5.99
CA GLU A 93 10.24 7.99 -5.54
C GLU A 93 9.04 7.47 -6.34
N LYS A 94 9.16 7.41 -7.66
CA LYS A 94 8.13 6.89 -8.54
C LYS A 94 7.70 5.46 -8.20
N ASN A 95 8.64 4.57 -7.84
CA ASN A 95 8.35 3.16 -7.62
C ASN A 95 8.13 2.79 -6.14
N LEU A 96 8.72 3.53 -5.21
CA LEU A 96 8.75 3.20 -3.78
C LEU A 96 8.10 4.27 -2.90
N GLY A 97 7.72 5.42 -3.46
CA GLY A 97 7.16 6.54 -2.70
C GLY A 97 5.95 6.14 -1.85
N GLY A 98 5.05 5.31 -2.40
CA GLY A 98 3.87 4.86 -1.67
C GLY A 98 4.12 3.85 -0.54
N ILE A 99 5.33 3.29 -0.44
CA ILE A 99 5.73 2.37 0.63
C ILE A 99 6.88 2.90 1.47
N LYS A 100 7.20 4.19 1.35
CA LYS A 100 8.33 4.86 2.00
C LYS A 100 8.33 4.72 3.52
N ASP A 101 7.15 4.71 4.13
CA ASP A 101 6.99 4.64 5.59
C ASP A 101 6.59 3.26 6.09
N MET A 102 6.55 2.28 5.20
CA MET A 102 6.22 0.89 5.53
C MET A 102 7.39 0.24 6.29
N LYS A 103 7.18 -0.05 7.58
CA LYS A 103 8.21 -0.63 8.47
C LYS A 103 8.19 -2.17 8.51
N ARG A 104 7.10 -2.77 8.08
CA ARG A 104 6.89 -4.23 8.09
C ARG A 104 6.09 -4.66 6.86
N ILE A 105 6.13 -5.95 6.57
CA ILE A 105 5.31 -6.57 5.53
C ILE A 105 3.82 -6.33 5.85
N PRO A 106 2.97 -6.00 4.87
CA PRO A 106 1.55 -5.75 5.09
C PRO A 106 0.82 -7.05 5.47
N ASP A 107 -0.26 -6.92 6.24
CA ASP A 107 -1.08 -8.04 6.68
C ASP A 107 -2.08 -8.47 5.58
N ALA A 108 -2.48 -7.53 4.73
CA ALA A 108 -3.34 -7.78 3.59
C ALA A 108 -2.93 -6.94 2.37
N ILE A 109 -3.25 -7.44 1.19
CA ILE A 109 -2.99 -6.75 -0.08
C ILE A 109 -4.28 -6.65 -0.87
N PHE A 110 -4.60 -5.43 -1.30
CA PHE A 110 -5.71 -5.18 -2.23
C PHE A 110 -5.15 -4.98 -3.63
N VAL A 111 -5.56 -5.84 -4.58
CA VAL A 111 -5.02 -5.87 -5.95
C VAL A 111 -6.08 -5.47 -6.97
N VAL A 112 -5.71 -4.57 -7.88
CA VAL A 112 -6.50 -4.29 -9.09
C VAL A 112 -5.82 -4.97 -10.28
N ASP A 113 -6.56 -5.78 -11.04
CA ASP A 113 -6.07 -6.62 -12.14
C ASP A 113 -5.05 -7.69 -11.69
N PRO A 114 -5.52 -8.79 -11.08
CA PRO A 114 -4.67 -9.90 -10.63
C PRO A 114 -3.77 -10.48 -11.71
N LYS A 115 -4.23 -10.51 -12.96
CA LYS A 115 -3.47 -11.04 -14.09
C LYS A 115 -2.20 -10.23 -14.35
N LYS A 116 -2.28 -8.91 -14.22
CA LYS A 116 -1.12 -8.02 -14.41
C LYS A 116 -0.17 -8.07 -13.23
N GLU A 117 -0.69 -8.18 -12.02
CA GLU A 117 0.07 -8.18 -10.78
C GLU A 117 0.43 -9.60 -10.30
N ARG A 118 0.57 -10.56 -11.21
CA ARG A 118 0.81 -11.97 -10.89
C ARG A 118 2.06 -12.22 -10.04
N ILE A 119 3.08 -11.36 -10.15
CA ILE A 119 4.29 -11.46 -9.32
C ILE A 119 3.95 -11.09 -7.87
N CYS A 120 3.17 -10.02 -7.66
CA CYS A 120 2.68 -9.62 -6.35
C CYS A 120 1.90 -10.75 -5.68
N ILE A 121 0.94 -11.34 -6.41
CA ILE A 121 0.11 -12.45 -5.91
C ILE A 121 0.96 -13.64 -5.47
N LYS A 122 1.92 -14.08 -6.29
CA LYS A 122 2.81 -15.19 -5.95
C LYS A 122 3.68 -14.91 -4.72
N GLU A 123 4.16 -13.69 -4.57
CA GLU A 123 4.92 -13.29 -3.40
C GLU A 123 4.05 -13.27 -2.14
N ALA A 124 2.82 -12.74 -2.23
CA ALA A 124 1.88 -12.71 -1.14
C ALA A 124 1.47 -14.13 -0.70
N GLN A 125 1.14 -15.00 -1.65
CA GLN A 125 0.84 -16.42 -1.38
C GLN A 125 2.01 -17.14 -0.69
N ALA A 126 3.24 -16.90 -1.14
CA ALA A 126 4.44 -17.50 -0.54
C ALA A 126 4.66 -17.05 0.92
N LEU A 127 4.15 -15.89 1.30
CA LEU A 127 4.25 -15.33 2.65
C LEU A 127 2.98 -15.54 3.49
N GLY A 128 1.91 -16.10 2.91
CA GLY A 128 0.63 -16.28 3.59
C GLY A 128 -0.12 -14.98 3.88
N ILE A 129 0.09 -13.95 3.05
CA ILE A 129 -0.57 -12.65 3.17
C ILE A 129 -1.94 -12.72 2.51
N THR A 130 -2.96 -12.21 3.19
CA THR A 130 -4.34 -12.18 2.68
C THR A 130 -4.45 -11.34 1.42
N LEU A 131 -5.03 -11.94 0.36
CA LEU A 131 -5.22 -11.32 -0.94
C LEU A 131 -6.69 -10.96 -1.18
N ILE A 132 -6.94 -9.68 -1.42
CA ILE A 132 -8.24 -9.14 -1.81
C ILE A 132 -8.08 -8.54 -3.20
N GLY A 133 -8.93 -8.87 -4.14
CA GLY A 133 -8.75 -8.34 -5.49
C GLY A 133 -10.01 -8.15 -6.30
N ILE A 134 -9.94 -7.20 -7.25
CA ILE A 134 -10.97 -7.03 -8.28
C ILE A 134 -10.69 -8.06 -9.36
N ALA A 135 -11.61 -9.01 -9.53
CA ALA A 135 -11.54 -10.05 -10.53
C ALA A 135 -12.48 -9.74 -11.71
N ASP A 136 -11.89 -9.57 -12.88
CA ASP A 136 -12.60 -9.54 -14.15
C ASP A 136 -12.55 -10.93 -14.79
N THR A 137 -13.13 -11.11 -15.95
CA THR A 137 -13.21 -12.37 -16.70
C THR A 137 -11.86 -12.96 -17.16
N ASN A 138 -10.78 -12.19 -17.01
CA ASN A 138 -9.45 -12.51 -17.51
C ASN A 138 -8.50 -13.10 -16.44
N CYS A 139 -8.97 -13.27 -15.19
CA CYS A 139 -8.16 -13.76 -14.07
C CYS A 139 -8.76 -15.01 -13.44
N ASP A 140 -7.94 -15.75 -12.70
CA ASP A 140 -8.35 -16.91 -11.92
C ASP A 140 -8.78 -16.43 -10.52
N PRO A 141 -10.05 -16.61 -10.14
CA PRO A 141 -10.54 -16.20 -8.83
C PRO A 141 -9.93 -17.03 -7.69
N ASP A 142 -9.46 -18.25 -7.95
CA ASP A 142 -8.87 -19.13 -6.94
C ASP A 142 -7.47 -18.64 -6.46
N GLU A 143 -6.86 -17.71 -7.17
CA GLU A 143 -5.61 -17.07 -6.75
C GLU A 143 -5.81 -16.03 -5.63
N LEU A 144 -7.07 -15.66 -5.29
CA LEU A 144 -7.42 -14.62 -4.31
C LEU A 144 -8.22 -15.22 -3.14
N ASP A 145 -7.97 -14.74 -1.94
CA ASP A 145 -8.75 -15.13 -0.76
C ASP A 145 -10.15 -14.47 -0.75
N TYR A 146 -10.19 -13.18 -1.16
CA TYR A 146 -11.44 -12.42 -1.27
C TYR A 146 -11.57 -11.83 -2.66
N VAL A 147 -12.54 -12.31 -3.40
CA VAL A 147 -12.81 -11.92 -4.78
C VAL A 147 -13.91 -10.86 -4.83
N ILE A 148 -13.61 -9.73 -5.45
CA ILE A 148 -14.60 -8.70 -5.79
C ILE A 148 -14.86 -8.74 -7.29
N PRO A 149 -15.99 -9.33 -7.75
CA PRO A 149 -16.28 -9.37 -9.17
C PRO A 149 -16.54 -7.95 -9.69
N GLY A 150 -15.78 -7.56 -10.68
CA GLY A 150 -15.91 -6.20 -11.23
C GLY A 150 -15.03 -5.97 -12.45
N ASN A 151 -15.35 -4.91 -13.19
CA ASN A 151 -14.56 -4.49 -14.34
C ASN A 151 -13.35 -3.67 -13.88
N ASP A 152 -12.15 -4.11 -14.23
CA ASP A 152 -10.87 -3.49 -13.88
C ASP A 152 -10.37 -2.49 -14.93
N ASP A 153 -11.06 -2.37 -16.09
CA ASP A 153 -10.75 -1.42 -17.16
C ASP A 153 -11.48 -0.08 -17.01
N ALA A 154 -12.63 -0.08 -16.35
CA ALA A 154 -13.46 1.11 -16.19
C ALA A 154 -12.97 1.97 -15.01
N ILE A 155 -12.39 3.14 -15.29
CA ILE A 155 -11.87 4.07 -14.27
C ILE A 155 -12.89 4.36 -13.16
N ARG A 156 -14.19 4.54 -13.53
CA ARG A 156 -15.25 4.81 -12.55
C ARG A 156 -15.54 3.61 -11.65
N ALA A 157 -15.53 2.38 -12.20
CA ALA A 157 -15.76 1.17 -11.43
C ALA A 157 -14.61 0.92 -10.45
N VAL A 158 -13.36 1.00 -10.93
CA VAL A 158 -12.16 0.88 -10.10
C VAL A 158 -12.19 1.91 -8.97
N LYS A 159 -12.42 3.20 -9.29
CA LYS A 159 -12.48 4.26 -8.29
C LYS A 159 -13.56 4.00 -7.24
N LEU A 160 -14.75 3.54 -7.63
CA LEU A 160 -15.82 3.21 -6.69
C LEU A 160 -15.43 2.08 -5.72
N ILE A 161 -14.85 1.00 -6.26
CA ILE A 161 -14.46 -0.15 -5.43
C ILE A 161 -13.31 0.23 -4.50
N VAL A 162 -12.27 0.91 -5.02
CA VAL A 162 -11.12 1.36 -4.22
C VAL A 162 -11.57 2.32 -3.12
N SER A 163 -12.51 3.27 -3.41
CA SER A 163 -13.01 4.18 -2.40
C SER A 163 -13.80 3.45 -1.30
N LYS A 164 -14.58 2.42 -1.64
CA LYS A 164 -15.28 1.59 -0.65
C LYS A 164 -14.31 0.77 0.22
N MET A 165 -13.21 0.30 -0.37
CA MET A 165 -12.15 -0.33 0.40
C MET A 165 -11.49 0.65 1.38
N ALA A 166 -11.20 1.87 0.94
CA ALA A 166 -10.65 2.90 1.79
C ALA A 166 -11.64 3.34 2.90
N ASP A 167 -12.94 3.45 2.59
CA ASP A 167 -13.99 3.73 3.58
C ASP A 167 -14.00 2.65 4.68
N ALA A 168 -13.98 1.37 4.30
CA ALA A 168 -13.95 0.26 5.26
C ALA A 168 -12.71 0.28 6.17
N VAL A 169 -11.56 0.69 5.64
CA VAL A 169 -10.32 0.86 6.43
C VAL A 169 -10.47 2.02 7.43
N ILE A 170 -11.07 3.13 7.02
CA ILE A 170 -11.29 4.30 7.88
C ILE A 170 -12.27 3.94 9.00
N GLU A 171 -13.40 3.31 8.68
CA GLU A 171 -14.38 2.84 9.66
C GLU A 171 -13.76 1.90 10.70
N ALA A 172 -12.93 0.95 10.24
CA ALA A 172 -12.25 0.03 11.16
C ALA A 172 -11.23 0.73 12.06
N LYS A 173 -10.51 1.74 11.57
CA LYS A 173 -9.59 2.53 12.40
C LYS A 173 -10.34 3.34 13.47
N GLN A 174 -11.45 3.97 13.10
CA GLN A 174 -12.29 4.74 14.05
C GLN A 174 -12.88 3.84 15.13
N GLY A 175 -13.42 2.68 14.76
CA GLY A 175 -13.95 1.72 15.72
C GLY A 175 -12.90 1.23 16.73
N ALA A 176 -11.67 1.05 16.27
CA ALA A 176 -10.57 0.65 17.13
C ALA A 176 -10.11 1.75 18.10
N GLU A 177 -10.10 3.01 17.64
CA GLU A 177 -9.80 4.16 18.51
C GLU A 177 -10.87 4.35 19.58
N GLU A 178 -12.15 4.10 19.26
CA GLU A 178 -13.26 4.15 20.21
C GLU A 178 -13.17 3.00 21.24
N GLU A 179 -12.77 1.78 20.84
CA GLU A 179 -12.59 0.66 21.77
C GLU A 179 -11.45 0.91 22.76
N VAL A 180 -10.30 1.42 22.29
CA VAL A 180 -9.15 1.74 23.17
C VAL A 180 -9.50 2.83 24.18
N THR A 181 -10.21 3.89 23.75
CA THR A 181 -10.63 4.96 24.65
C THR A 181 -11.68 4.47 25.66
N ALA A 182 -12.53 3.52 25.30
CA ALA A 182 -13.50 2.92 26.20
C ALA A 182 -12.85 1.98 27.23
N GLU A 183 -11.80 1.25 26.85
CA GLU A 183 -11.03 0.41 27.78
C GLU A 183 -10.23 1.27 28.80
N GLU A 184 -9.55 2.32 28.34
CA GLU A 184 -8.83 3.25 29.21
C GLU A 184 -9.76 3.94 30.21
N ALA A 185 -10.96 4.34 29.78
CA ALA A 185 -11.97 4.96 30.66
C ALA A 185 -12.55 3.96 31.68
N SER A 186 -12.56 2.67 31.42
CA SER A 186 -13.01 1.64 32.35
C SER A 186 -11.97 1.26 33.41
N ASP A 187 -10.68 1.36 33.09
CA ASP A 187 -9.59 1.09 34.02
C ASP A 187 -9.41 2.24 35.06
N GLU A 188 -9.66 3.50 34.68
CA GLU A 188 -9.61 4.63 35.62
C GLU A 188 -10.73 4.59 36.66
N THR A 189 -11.83 3.88 36.41
CA THR A 189 -12.94 3.76 37.37
C THR A 189 -12.81 2.63 38.37
N VAL A 190 -11.77 1.81 38.33
CA VAL A 190 -11.55 0.68 39.22
C VAL A 190 -10.48 0.98 40.30
N GLU A 191 -9.78 2.12 40.22
CA GLU A 191 -8.78 2.57 41.20
C GLU A 191 -9.29 3.64 42.21
N GLU A 192 -10.59 3.91 42.30
CA GLU A 192 -11.21 4.66 43.39
C GLU A 192 -12.06 3.69 44.32
#